data_8d9a2c6ede9410bbdbc927d880892bfb
#
_entry.id   8d9a2c6ede9410bbdbc927d880892bfb
#
_cell.length_a   1.000
_cell.length_b   1.000
_cell.length_c   1.000
_cell.angle_alpha   90.00
_cell.angle_beta   90.00
_cell.angle_gamma   90.00
#
_symmetry.space_group_name_H-M   'P 1'
#
loop_
_entity.id
_entity.type
_entity.pdbx_description
1 polymer ?
#
loop_
_entity_poly.entity_id
_entity_poly.type
_entity_poly.pdbx_seq_one_letter_code
_entity_poly.pdbx_strand_id
1 'polypeptide(L)'
;WIKNDFLETVQQRGKAIIDARGASSAASAANAAIETVKATLSPTEDGDCFSAAVISDGSYDIPNGIIYGFPLKTTTDGKIQIIQGLEINSYAKEKLEITTKELLEEKEAISEII
;
A
#
# COMPACT_ATOMS: atom_id res chain seq x y z
N TRP A 1 14.46 -9.97 10.87
CA TRP A 1 13.12 -10.56 10.72
C TRP A 1 12.38 -9.99 9.53
N ILE A 2 12.21 -8.66 9.41
CA ILE A 2 11.45 -8.05 8.30
C ILE A 2 11.97 -8.51 6.93
N LYS A 3 13.28 -8.47 6.71
CA LYS A 3 13.89 -8.77 5.40
C LYS A 3 13.85 -10.25 5.02
N ASN A 4 13.98 -11.13 5.99
CA ASN A 4 14.23 -12.55 5.73
C ASN A 4 12.98 -13.42 5.91
N ASP A 5 12.08 -13.03 6.82
CA ASP A 5 10.95 -13.87 7.19
C ASP A 5 9.60 -13.21 6.85
N PHE A 6 9.42 -11.95 7.29
CA PHE A 6 8.14 -11.26 7.16
C PHE A 6 7.77 -11.00 5.70
N LEU A 7 8.67 -10.40 4.93
CA LEU A 7 8.37 -10.07 3.53
C LEU A 7 8.06 -11.31 2.71
N GLU A 8 8.87 -12.36 2.81
CA GLU A 8 8.65 -13.61 2.08
C GLU A 8 7.32 -14.26 2.51
N THR A 9 7.07 -14.35 3.82
CA THR A 9 5.82 -14.91 4.35
C THR A 9 4.59 -14.15 3.84
N VAL A 10 4.63 -12.82 3.84
CA VAL A 10 3.50 -12.00 3.35
C VAL A 10 3.31 -12.14 1.85
N GLN A 11 4.38 -12.11 1.06
CA GLN A 11 4.33 -12.29 -0.39
C GLN A 11 3.74 -13.64 -0.79
N GLN A 12 4.07 -14.72 -0.06
CA GLN A 12 3.61 -16.07 -0.35
C GLN A 12 2.28 -16.44 0.34
N ARG A 13 1.73 -15.54 1.16
CA ARG A 13 0.55 -15.87 1.99
C ARG A 13 -0.67 -16.28 1.17
N GLY A 14 -0.94 -15.60 0.07
CA GLY A 14 -2.06 -15.94 -0.83
C GLY A 14 -1.94 -17.34 -1.40
N LYS A 15 -0.75 -17.70 -1.89
CA LYS A 15 -0.46 -19.04 -2.40
C LYS A 15 -0.62 -20.11 -1.31
N ALA A 16 -0.06 -19.89 -0.13
CA ALA A 16 -0.16 -20.82 0.99
C ALA A 16 -1.61 -21.11 1.40
N ILE A 17 -2.48 -20.10 1.35
CA ILE A 17 -3.92 -20.27 1.63
C ILE A 17 -4.60 -21.12 0.54
N ILE A 18 -4.28 -20.86 -0.74
CA ILE A 18 -4.84 -21.64 -1.86
C ILE A 18 -4.39 -23.09 -1.79
N ASP A 19 -3.11 -23.34 -1.51
CA ASP A 19 -2.55 -24.69 -1.38
C ASP A 19 -3.21 -25.48 -0.22
N ALA A 20 -3.48 -24.79 0.90
CA ALA A 20 -4.09 -25.43 2.07
C ALA A 20 -5.61 -25.65 1.96
N ARG A 21 -6.32 -24.78 1.24
CA ARG A 21 -7.78 -24.69 1.25
C ARG A 21 -8.42 -25.07 -0.09
N GLY A 22 -7.65 -25.05 -1.18
CA GLY A 22 -8.16 -25.22 -2.55
C GLY A 22 -8.90 -23.99 -3.11
N ALA A 23 -8.92 -22.87 -2.38
CA ALA A 23 -9.57 -21.63 -2.79
C ALA A 23 -8.88 -20.41 -2.13
N SER A 24 -9.02 -19.24 -2.76
CA SER A 24 -8.53 -17.97 -2.21
C SER A 24 -9.15 -17.64 -0.85
N SER A 25 -8.47 -16.81 -0.05
CA SER A 25 -9.04 -16.29 1.19
C SER A 25 -10.29 -15.45 0.89
N ALA A 26 -11.30 -15.54 1.74
CA ALA A 26 -12.51 -14.74 1.63
C ALA A 26 -12.69 -13.82 2.86
N ALA A 27 -12.78 -14.42 4.05
CA ALA A 27 -13.07 -13.69 5.28
C ALA A 27 -11.97 -12.67 5.66
N SER A 28 -10.69 -13.03 5.55
CA SER A 28 -9.59 -12.10 5.86
C SER A 28 -9.51 -10.94 4.87
N ALA A 29 -9.76 -11.18 3.59
CA ALA A 29 -9.81 -10.12 2.59
C ALA A 29 -11.02 -9.18 2.82
N ALA A 30 -12.19 -9.74 3.13
CA ALA A 30 -13.37 -8.95 3.48
C ALA A 30 -13.15 -8.10 4.73
N ASN A 31 -12.54 -8.68 5.78
CA ASN A 31 -12.20 -7.93 6.99
C ASN A 31 -11.21 -6.79 6.70
N ALA A 32 -10.17 -7.03 5.91
CA ALA A 32 -9.21 -6.00 5.53
C ALA A 32 -9.88 -4.85 4.76
N ALA A 33 -10.80 -5.16 3.84
CA ALA A 33 -11.57 -4.15 3.12
C ALA A 33 -12.44 -3.32 4.07
N ILE A 34 -13.15 -3.95 5.01
CA ILE A 34 -13.98 -3.27 6.02
C ILE A 34 -13.13 -2.34 6.89
N GLU A 35 -11.98 -2.80 7.40
CA GLU A 35 -11.09 -1.98 8.22
C GLU A 35 -10.50 -0.80 7.42
N THR A 36 -10.15 -1.00 6.15
CA THR A 36 -9.72 0.11 5.28
C THR A 36 -10.82 1.15 5.11
N VAL A 37 -12.07 0.73 4.84
CA VAL A 37 -13.20 1.66 4.73
C VAL A 37 -13.43 2.42 6.05
N LYS A 38 -13.41 1.74 7.20
CA LYS A 38 -13.51 2.40 8.51
C LYS A 38 -12.42 3.45 8.70
N ALA A 39 -11.16 3.12 8.38
CA ALA A 39 -10.03 4.04 8.50
C ALA A 39 -10.17 5.27 7.60
N THR A 40 -10.81 5.15 6.43
CA THR A 40 -11.07 6.29 5.54
C THR A 40 -12.24 7.16 5.99
N LEU A 41 -13.14 6.66 6.82
CA LEU A 41 -14.34 7.37 7.28
C LEU A 41 -14.23 7.95 8.69
N SER A 42 -13.25 7.51 9.47
CA SER A 42 -13.06 7.94 10.85
C SER A 42 -11.73 8.66 11.02
N PRO A 43 -11.65 9.74 11.81
CA PRO A 43 -10.38 10.39 12.12
C PRO A 43 -9.37 9.40 12.69
N THR A 44 -8.16 9.44 12.20
CA THR A 44 -7.04 8.62 12.68
C THR A 44 -6.55 9.18 14.03
N GLU A 45 -6.31 8.33 15.01
CA GLU A 45 -5.77 8.73 16.31
C GLU A 45 -4.36 9.32 16.17
N ASP A 46 -3.98 10.19 17.09
CA ASP A 46 -2.66 10.83 17.09
C ASP A 46 -1.55 9.78 17.21
N GLY A 47 -0.59 9.85 16.29
CA GLY A 47 0.54 8.93 16.22
C GLY A 47 0.26 7.61 15.49
N ASP A 48 -0.97 7.40 15.04
CA ASP A 48 -1.36 6.21 14.27
C ASP A 48 -1.44 6.51 12.75
N CYS A 49 -1.54 5.46 11.96
CA CYS A 49 -1.70 5.52 10.51
C CYS A 49 -2.35 4.25 9.97
N PHE A 50 -2.88 4.34 8.76
CA PHE A 50 -3.27 3.17 7.96
C PHE A 50 -2.58 3.21 6.60
N SER A 51 -2.51 2.07 5.92
CA SER A 51 -1.93 1.97 4.59
C SER A 51 -3.03 1.73 3.55
N ALA A 52 -3.06 2.59 2.53
CA ALA A 52 -3.92 2.38 1.36
C ALA A 52 -3.29 3.02 0.12
N ALA A 53 -3.80 2.64 -1.05
CA ALA A 53 -3.35 3.20 -2.32
C ALA A 53 -4.12 4.48 -2.65
N VAL A 54 -3.38 5.54 -2.95
CA VAL A 54 -3.90 6.83 -3.41
C VAL A 54 -3.08 7.35 -4.58
N ILE A 55 -3.60 8.36 -5.28
CA ILE A 55 -2.83 9.04 -6.33
C ILE A 55 -1.64 9.75 -5.67
N SER A 56 -0.43 9.46 -6.18
CA SER A 56 0.79 10.12 -5.70
C SER A 56 0.75 11.61 -5.99
N ASP A 57 1.11 12.39 -4.97
CA ASP A 57 1.33 13.84 -5.02
C ASP A 57 2.82 14.22 -5.06
N GLY A 58 3.71 13.24 -5.26
CA GLY A 58 5.16 13.42 -5.22
C GLY A 58 5.80 13.10 -3.87
N SER A 59 5.01 12.76 -2.86
CA SER A 59 5.52 12.36 -1.55
C SER A 59 6.49 11.18 -1.68
N TYR A 60 7.55 11.18 -0.87
CA TYR A 60 8.59 10.15 -0.84
C TYR A 60 9.30 9.91 -2.18
N ASP A 61 9.40 10.94 -3.01
CA ASP A 61 9.98 10.90 -4.37
C ASP A 61 9.24 9.95 -5.34
N ILE A 62 8.00 9.58 -5.02
CA ILE A 62 7.15 8.78 -5.90
C ILE A 62 6.53 9.69 -6.97
N PRO A 63 6.69 9.40 -8.28
CA PRO A 63 6.19 10.24 -9.35
C PRO A 63 4.70 10.55 -9.25
N ASN A 64 4.33 11.80 -9.54
CA ASN A 64 2.94 12.24 -9.53
C ASN A 64 2.05 11.44 -10.49
N GLY A 65 0.82 11.21 -10.10
CA GLY A 65 -0.23 10.70 -10.99
C GLY A 65 -0.16 9.18 -11.24
N ILE A 66 0.58 8.43 -10.40
CA ILE A 66 0.43 6.98 -10.30
C ILE A 66 -0.29 6.61 -9.00
N ILE A 67 -1.01 5.50 -9.00
CA ILE A 67 -1.61 4.96 -7.79
C ILE A 67 -0.53 4.21 -7.01
N TYR A 68 -0.30 4.60 -5.75
CA TYR A 68 0.76 4.03 -4.92
C TYR A 68 0.31 3.87 -3.47
N GLY A 69 0.86 2.89 -2.76
CA GLY A 69 0.58 2.66 -1.35
C GLY A 69 1.34 3.62 -0.44
N PHE A 70 0.61 4.40 0.35
CA PHE A 70 1.19 5.37 1.29
C PHE A 70 0.71 5.15 2.72
N PRO A 71 1.49 5.57 3.72
CA PRO A 71 1.00 5.76 5.07
C PRO A 71 0.06 6.97 5.09
N LEU A 72 -1.18 6.74 5.50
CA LEU A 72 -2.25 7.72 5.45
C LEU A 72 -2.83 7.99 6.84
N LYS A 73 -3.43 9.16 6.99
CA LYS A 73 -4.33 9.48 8.09
C LYS A 73 -5.60 10.14 7.56
N THR A 74 -6.70 9.92 8.26
CA THR A 74 -7.94 10.66 8.05
C THR A 74 -8.01 11.77 9.11
N THR A 75 -8.17 12.99 8.66
CA THR A 75 -8.27 14.17 9.52
C THR A 75 -9.66 14.32 10.14
N THR A 76 -9.81 15.16 11.14
CA THR A 76 -11.10 15.40 11.81
C THR A 76 -12.17 16.02 10.89
N ASP A 77 -11.75 16.68 9.80
CA ASP A 77 -12.64 17.17 8.75
C ASP A 77 -12.89 16.16 7.62
N GLY A 78 -12.46 14.89 7.81
CA GLY A 78 -12.72 13.77 6.91
C GLY A 78 -11.83 13.70 5.67
N LYS A 79 -10.72 14.46 5.62
CA LYS A 79 -9.78 14.39 4.50
C LYS A 79 -8.71 13.34 4.73
N ILE A 80 -8.38 12.59 3.68
CA ILE A 80 -7.25 11.66 3.68
C ILE A 80 -5.98 12.44 3.32
N GLN A 81 -4.93 12.24 4.11
CA GLN A 81 -3.63 12.88 3.92
C GLN A 81 -2.51 11.84 3.97
N ILE A 82 -1.52 11.98 3.08
CA ILE A 82 -0.28 11.23 3.16
C ILE A 82 0.53 11.77 4.35
N ILE A 83 0.92 10.87 5.25
CA ILE A 83 1.80 11.22 6.37
C ILE A 83 3.17 11.53 5.81
N GLN A 84 3.75 12.64 6.21
CA GLN A 84 5.06 13.10 5.76
C GLN A 84 6.15 12.84 6.79
N GLY A 85 7.41 12.81 6.33
CA GLY A 85 8.57 12.82 7.21
C GLY A 85 8.96 11.48 7.82
N LEU A 86 8.41 10.36 7.34
CA LEU A 86 8.92 9.04 7.74
C LEU A 86 10.33 8.83 7.16
N GLU A 87 11.23 8.35 7.99
CA GLU A 87 12.60 8.04 7.58
C GLU A 87 12.62 6.79 6.68
N ILE A 88 13.08 6.98 5.45
CA ILE A 88 13.23 5.90 4.46
C ILE A 88 14.69 5.47 4.44
N ASN A 89 15.00 4.33 5.02
CA ASN A 89 16.35 3.77 4.98
C ASN A 89 16.72 3.23 3.58
N SER A 90 17.99 2.95 3.35
CA SER A 90 18.50 2.50 2.04
C SER A 90 17.80 1.25 1.49
N TYR A 91 17.47 0.30 2.37
CA TYR A 91 16.75 -0.90 1.97
C TYR A 91 15.31 -0.61 1.52
N ALA A 92 14.59 0.21 2.28
CA ALA A 92 13.23 0.61 1.92
C ALA A 92 13.22 1.43 0.63
N LYS A 93 14.21 2.32 0.44
CA LYS A 93 14.37 3.11 -0.79
C LYS A 93 14.55 2.21 -2.01
N GLU A 94 15.43 1.21 -1.95
CA GLU A 94 15.60 0.23 -3.02
C GLU A 94 14.27 -0.46 -3.39
N LYS A 95 13.46 -0.86 -2.40
CA LYS A 95 12.17 -1.51 -2.64
C LYS A 95 11.13 -0.58 -3.25
N LEU A 96 11.10 0.68 -2.80
CA LEU A 96 10.24 1.71 -3.39
C LEU A 96 10.62 1.98 -4.85
N GLU A 97 11.91 2.07 -5.18
CA GLU A 97 12.38 2.27 -6.55
C GLU A 97 11.98 1.13 -7.48
N ILE A 98 12.11 -0.14 -7.05
CA ILE A 98 11.69 -1.31 -7.82
C ILE A 98 10.19 -1.26 -8.11
N THR A 99 9.36 -1.04 -7.09
CA THR A 99 7.89 -0.96 -7.24
C THR A 99 7.47 0.22 -8.11
N THR A 100 8.11 1.37 -7.92
CA THR A 100 7.84 2.57 -8.73
C THR A 100 8.13 2.31 -10.21
N LYS A 101 9.24 1.67 -10.51
CA LYS A 101 9.62 1.32 -11.88
C LYS A 101 8.59 0.39 -12.51
N GLU A 102 8.18 -0.66 -11.80
CA GLU A 102 7.15 -1.61 -12.26
C GLU A 102 5.84 -0.90 -12.63
N LEU A 103 5.33 -0.03 -11.73
CA LEU A 103 4.10 0.71 -11.97
C LEU A 103 4.20 1.72 -13.13
N LEU A 104 5.37 2.32 -13.35
CA LEU A 104 5.59 3.20 -14.49
C LEU A 104 5.64 2.41 -15.81
N GLU A 105 6.26 1.24 -15.83
CA GLU A 105 6.26 0.35 -16.99
C GLU A 105 4.85 -0.14 -17.33
N GLU A 106 4.03 -0.51 -16.32
CA GLU A 106 2.61 -0.85 -16.52
C GLU A 106 1.82 0.32 -17.11
N LYS A 107 2.00 1.53 -16.57
CA LYS A 107 1.36 2.74 -17.07
C LYS A 107 1.73 3.03 -18.53
N GLU A 108 3.01 2.90 -18.89
CA GLU A 108 3.47 3.10 -20.25
C GLU A 108 2.89 2.06 -21.21
N ALA A 109 2.79 0.81 -20.81
CA ALA A 109 2.23 -0.27 -21.61
C ALA A 109 0.77 -0.04 -22.02
N ILE A 110 0.01 0.77 -21.26
CA ILE A 110 -1.40 1.10 -21.57
C ILE A 110 -1.58 2.54 -22.06
N SER A 111 -0.50 3.29 -22.28
CA SER A 111 -0.56 4.73 -22.65
C SER A 111 -1.29 5.01 -23.95
N GLU A 112 -1.40 4.03 -24.86
CA GLU A 112 -2.15 4.16 -26.11
C GLU A 112 -3.65 3.88 -25.95
N ILE A 113 -4.09 3.43 -24.75
CA ILE A 113 -5.48 3.01 -24.50
C ILE A 113 -6.25 4.03 -23.65
N ILE A 114 -5.53 4.89 -22.91
CA ILE A 114 -6.09 5.89 -21.97
C ILE A 114 -5.79 7.32 -22.39
#